data_4a951e579cdb6b5ba560aef1914ca5e0
#
_entry.id   4a951e579cdb6b5ba560aef1914ca5e0
#
_cell.length_a   1.000
_cell.length_b   1.000
_cell.length_c   1.000
_cell.angle_alpha   90.00
_cell.angle_beta   90.00
_cell.angle_gamma   90.00
#
_symmetry.space_group_name_H-M   'P 1'
#
loop_
_entity.id
_entity.type
_entity.pdbx_description
1 polymer ?
#
loop_
_entity_poly.entity_id
_entity_poly.type
_entity_poly.pdbx_seq_one_letter_code
_entity_poly.pdbx_strand_id
1 'polypeptide(L)'
;MKQLFFLLSLPLLVLFTACGSLRGGDAYRPDEPLSVVAKVSADVDLAESNKGIGGTLRMRRDAVVQLSLTKFGIEGARLVCTPDSIFVFDRINKRYLRATYAELQEAFRLDRPLTFAVVQSFFWNDQRKNREETELMVADLLHVNLNVRRTNTVNVHGYPVARLTQLLVQVLDRDLRLNLALSQVKLRYDWSANTRIPDNYKPMDASVLARLIKLAQ
;
A
#
# COMPACT_ATOMS: atom_id res chain seq x y z
N MET A 1 31.93 -39.40 28.80
CA MET A 1 31.81 -38.07 28.15
C MET A 1 31.06 -38.12 26.81
N LYS A 2 31.19 -39.15 25.97
CA LYS A 2 30.48 -39.22 24.67
C LYS A 2 28.96 -39.36 24.75
N GLN A 3 28.41 -39.98 25.79
CA GLN A 3 26.95 -40.14 25.94
C GLN A 3 26.24 -38.88 26.45
N LEU A 4 26.94 -37.98 27.15
CA LEU A 4 26.35 -36.73 27.63
C LEU A 4 26.10 -35.72 26.48
N PHE A 5 26.93 -35.75 25.45
CA PHE A 5 26.79 -34.91 24.27
C PHE A 5 25.57 -35.29 23.41
N PHE A 6 25.21 -36.57 23.38
CA PHE A 6 24.06 -37.07 22.64
C PHE A 6 22.70 -36.68 23.29
N LEU A 7 22.66 -36.60 24.61
CA LEU A 7 21.47 -36.21 25.38
C LEU A 7 21.21 -34.70 25.32
N LEU A 8 22.23 -33.88 25.11
CA LEU A 8 22.06 -32.42 24.97
C LEU A 8 21.74 -31.96 23.54
N SER A 9 22.12 -32.75 22.53
CA SER A 9 21.88 -32.40 21.11
C SER A 9 20.44 -32.70 20.66
N LEU A 10 19.76 -33.64 21.31
CA LEU A 10 18.40 -34.04 20.94
C LEU A 10 17.35 -32.93 21.19
N PRO A 11 17.31 -32.22 22.34
CA PRO A 11 16.38 -31.12 22.55
C PRO A 11 16.67 -29.90 21.69
N LEU A 12 17.93 -29.67 21.29
CA LEU A 12 18.29 -28.57 20.41
C LEU A 12 17.75 -28.75 18.98
N LEU A 13 17.72 -30.01 18.50
CA LEU A 13 17.16 -30.33 17.17
C LEU A 13 15.63 -30.15 17.13
N VAL A 14 14.92 -30.40 18.23
CA VAL A 14 13.47 -30.23 18.31
C VAL A 14 13.06 -28.75 18.30
N LEU A 15 13.92 -27.85 18.81
CA LEU A 15 13.65 -26.40 18.79
C LEU A 15 13.72 -25.80 17.37
N PHE A 16 14.45 -26.40 16.45
CA PHE A 16 14.53 -25.93 15.07
C PHE A 16 13.34 -26.39 14.21
N THR A 17 12.61 -27.42 14.60
CA THR A 17 11.43 -27.89 13.85
C THR A 17 10.16 -27.14 14.20
N ALA A 18 10.11 -26.39 15.31
CA ALA A 18 8.94 -25.63 15.76
C ALA A 18 8.75 -24.28 15.04
N CYS A 19 9.73 -23.79 14.27
CA CYS A 19 9.64 -22.51 13.56
C CYS A 19 9.02 -22.59 12.14
N GLY A 20 8.50 -23.75 11.73
CA GLY A 20 8.04 -24.01 10.36
C GLY A 20 6.58 -23.65 10.04
N SER A 21 5.71 -23.41 11.03
CA SER A 21 4.26 -23.42 10.80
C SER A 21 3.53 -22.08 10.74
N LEU A 22 4.23 -20.93 10.78
CA LEU A 22 3.60 -19.60 10.71
C LEU A 22 3.56 -18.96 9.32
N ARG A 23 3.80 -19.72 8.24
CA ARG A 23 3.81 -19.22 6.86
C ARG A 23 2.49 -19.40 6.10
N GLY A 24 1.45 -19.97 6.71
CA GLY A 24 0.13 -20.11 6.09
C GLY A 24 -0.62 -18.78 6.05
N GLY A 25 -1.32 -18.50 4.95
CA GLY A 25 -2.42 -17.53 4.95
C GLY A 25 -3.63 -18.14 5.69
N ASP A 26 -4.61 -17.29 6.01
CA ASP A 26 -5.89 -17.76 6.54
C ASP A 26 -6.65 -18.60 5.48
N ALA A 27 -7.55 -19.46 5.92
CA ALA A 27 -8.50 -20.10 5.03
C ALA A 27 -9.43 -19.06 4.41
N TYR A 28 -9.90 -19.31 3.19
CA TYR A 28 -10.88 -18.46 2.55
C TYR A 28 -12.21 -18.51 3.29
N ARG A 29 -12.82 -17.34 3.50
CA ARG A 29 -14.11 -17.16 4.19
C ARG A 29 -15.10 -16.55 3.20
N PRO A 30 -16.02 -17.33 2.64
CA PRO A 30 -16.94 -16.84 1.60
C PRO A 30 -17.92 -15.77 2.11
N ASP A 31 -18.24 -15.79 3.40
CA ASP A 31 -19.20 -14.87 4.03
C ASP A 31 -18.56 -13.54 4.46
N GLU A 32 -17.25 -13.40 4.34
CA GLU A 32 -16.53 -12.18 4.66
C GLU A 32 -15.94 -11.54 3.40
N PRO A 33 -15.84 -10.18 3.35
CA PRO A 33 -15.13 -9.51 2.26
C PRO A 33 -13.70 -10.01 2.14
N LEU A 34 -13.29 -10.33 0.91
CA LEU A 34 -11.95 -10.86 0.65
C LEU A 34 -10.88 -9.97 1.28
N SER A 35 -10.04 -10.56 2.12
CA SER A 35 -9.01 -9.87 2.88
C SER A 35 -7.63 -10.41 2.56
N VAL A 36 -6.75 -9.52 2.07
CA VAL A 36 -5.43 -9.86 1.54
C VAL A 36 -4.35 -9.03 2.24
N VAL A 37 -3.24 -9.67 2.53
CA VAL A 37 -2.00 -9.03 2.99
C VAL A 37 -0.87 -9.39 2.03
N ALA A 38 -0.03 -8.42 1.70
CA ALA A 38 1.16 -8.61 0.88
C ALA A 38 2.34 -7.80 1.42
N LYS A 39 3.56 -8.25 1.16
CA LYS A 39 4.74 -7.41 1.30
C LYS A 39 4.84 -6.49 0.09
N VAL A 40 5.24 -5.25 0.33
CA VAL A 40 5.48 -4.24 -0.70
C VAL A 40 6.96 -3.95 -0.81
N SER A 41 7.46 -3.85 -2.02
CA SER A 41 8.67 -3.13 -2.36
C SER A 41 8.26 -1.95 -3.24
N ALA A 42 8.60 -0.76 -2.82
CA ALA A 42 8.34 0.47 -3.56
C ALA A 42 9.66 1.07 -4.00
N ASP A 43 9.83 1.27 -5.30
CA ASP A 43 10.96 1.97 -5.87
C ASP A 43 10.46 3.30 -6.43
N VAL A 44 11.04 4.38 -5.93
CA VAL A 44 10.77 5.74 -6.41
C VAL A 44 11.96 6.19 -7.24
N ASP A 45 11.73 6.36 -8.51
CA ASP A 45 12.73 6.89 -9.44
C ASP A 45 12.61 8.42 -9.43
N LEU A 46 13.41 9.03 -8.58
CA LEU A 46 13.66 10.48 -8.54
C LEU A 46 15.04 10.68 -9.15
N ALA A 47 15.12 11.18 -10.35
CA ALA A 47 16.28 11.54 -11.19
C ALA A 47 17.73 11.22 -10.72
N GLU A 48 18.02 11.03 -9.43
CA GLU A 48 19.37 10.77 -8.89
C GLU A 48 19.44 9.70 -7.78
N SER A 49 18.34 9.11 -7.31
CA SER A 49 18.43 8.08 -6.26
C SER A 49 17.29 7.07 -6.31
N ASN A 50 17.59 5.90 -6.80
CA ASN A 50 16.71 4.73 -6.69
C ASN A 50 16.75 4.23 -5.23
N LYS A 51 15.74 4.55 -4.41
CA LYS A 51 15.70 4.13 -3.00
C LYS A 51 14.57 3.15 -2.81
N GLY A 52 14.91 1.87 -2.70
CA GLY A 52 13.96 0.84 -2.32
C GLY A 52 13.38 1.10 -0.92
N ILE A 53 12.06 1.14 -0.83
CA ILE A 53 11.29 1.26 0.40
C ILE A 53 10.48 -0.02 0.55
N GLY A 54 10.62 -0.70 1.68
CA GLY A 54 9.82 -1.87 2.00
C GLY A 54 8.48 -1.48 2.61
N GLY A 55 7.59 -2.47 2.78
CA GLY A 55 6.32 -2.20 3.45
C GLY A 55 5.37 -3.38 3.47
N THR A 56 4.15 -3.08 3.87
CA THR A 56 3.04 -4.03 3.91
C THR A 56 1.79 -3.38 3.34
N LEU A 57 1.17 -4.06 2.40
CA LEU A 57 -0.17 -3.75 1.91
C LEU A 57 -1.17 -4.69 2.60
N ARG A 58 -2.25 -4.12 3.11
CA ARG A 58 -3.41 -4.84 3.63
C ARG A 58 -4.64 -4.32 2.94
N MET A 59 -5.44 -5.21 2.40
CA MET A 59 -6.67 -4.84 1.69
C MET A 59 -7.81 -5.71 2.16
N ARG A 60 -8.96 -5.09 2.41
CA ARG A 60 -10.25 -5.78 2.50
C ARG A 60 -11.14 -5.20 1.43
N ARG A 61 -11.61 -6.06 0.54
CA ARG A 61 -12.38 -5.65 -0.63
C ARG A 61 -13.57 -4.79 -0.23
N ASP A 62 -13.75 -3.68 -0.95
CA ASP A 62 -14.82 -2.70 -0.79
C ASP A 62 -14.93 -2.07 0.62
N ALA A 63 -13.90 -2.26 1.46
CA ALA A 63 -13.88 -1.76 2.83
C ALA A 63 -12.65 -0.92 3.16
N VAL A 64 -11.44 -1.38 2.83
CA VAL A 64 -10.22 -0.66 3.20
C VAL A 64 -9.00 -1.09 2.39
N VAL A 65 -8.15 -0.11 2.10
CA VAL A 65 -6.77 -0.30 1.61
C VAL A 65 -5.84 0.38 2.59
N GLN A 66 -4.91 -0.35 3.17
CA GLN A 66 -3.87 0.18 4.06
C GLN A 66 -2.49 -0.17 3.51
N LEU A 67 -1.69 0.85 3.24
CA LEU A 67 -0.30 0.74 2.83
C LEU A 67 0.59 1.32 3.92
N SER A 68 1.45 0.50 4.50
CA SER A 68 2.46 0.92 5.47
C SER A 68 3.83 0.84 4.81
N LEU A 69 4.56 1.95 4.76
CA LEU A 69 5.89 2.04 4.18
C LEU A 69 6.95 2.05 5.29
N THR A 70 7.94 1.19 5.14
CA THR A 70 8.99 1.00 6.14
C THR A 70 10.37 1.14 5.50
N LYS A 71 11.28 1.76 6.25
CA LYS A 71 12.71 1.80 5.91
C LYS A 71 13.50 1.36 7.13
N PHE A 72 14.43 0.42 6.93
CA PHE A 72 15.21 -0.19 8.02
C PHE A 72 14.34 -0.76 9.16
N GLY A 73 13.16 -1.30 8.85
CA GLY A 73 12.23 -1.87 9.83
C GLY A 73 11.37 -0.84 10.57
N ILE A 74 11.57 0.46 10.35
CA ILE A 74 10.80 1.53 10.98
C ILE A 74 9.72 2.00 10.00
N GLU A 75 8.47 2.05 10.46
CA GLU A 75 7.37 2.61 9.69
C GLU A 75 7.52 4.14 9.60
N GLY A 76 7.78 4.62 8.39
CA GLY A 76 7.93 6.05 8.12
C GLY A 76 6.61 6.71 7.72
N ALA A 77 5.77 5.99 6.95
CA ALA A 77 4.50 6.51 6.49
C ALA A 77 3.43 5.42 6.45
N ARG A 78 2.18 5.82 6.65
CA ARG A 78 1.01 4.95 6.48
C ARG A 78 -0.09 5.69 5.74
N LEU A 79 -0.63 5.04 4.73
CA LEU A 79 -1.83 5.46 4.02
C LEU A 79 -2.96 4.48 4.39
N VAL A 80 -4.12 5.00 4.78
CA VAL A 80 -5.33 4.21 4.98
C VAL A 80 -6.46 4.85 4.20
N CYS A 81 -7.04 4.11 3.26
CA CYS A 81 -8.17 4.52 2.46
C CYS A 81 -9.38 3.68 2.85
N THR A 82 -10.45 4.34 3.23
CA THR A 82 -11.78 3.77 3.49
C THR A 82 -12.76 4.30 2.44
N PRO A 83 -13.98 3.79 2.33
CA PRO A 83 -14.96 4.35 1.39
C PRO A 83 -15.20 5.86 1.54
N ASP A 84 -15.08 6.41 2.76
CA ASP A 84 -15.43 7.80 3.06
C ASP A 84 -14.24 8.74 3.19
N SER A 85 -13.05 8.21 3.53
CA SER A 85 -11.93 9.05 3.94
C SER A 85 -10.58 8.43 3.61
N ILE A 86 -9.60 9.30 3.40
CA ILE A 86 -8.18 8.96 3.28
C ILE A 86 -7.45 9.51 4.50
N PHE A 87 -6.63 8.66 5.11
CA PHE A 87 -5.73 9.01 6.21
C PHE A 87 -4.29 8.84 5.73
N VAL A 88 -3.48 9.86 5.89
CA VAL A 88 -2.03 9.81 5.67
C VAL A 88 -1.34 10.11 6.99
N PHE A 89 -0.49 9.22 7.44
CA PHE A 89 0.31 9.39 8.66
C PHE A 89 1.78 9.51 8.28
N ASP A 90 2.38 10.64 8.59
CA ASP A 90 3.83 10.81 8.66
C ASP A 90 4.28 10.42 10.07
N ARG A 91 4.82 9.21 10.17
CA ARG A 91 5.20 8.60 11.45
C ARG A 91 6.49 9.21 12.01
N ILE A 92 7.33 9.76 11.12
CA ILE A 92 8.61 10.37 11.50
C ILE A 92 8.36 11.73 12.13
N ASN A 93 7.58 12.58 11.46
CA ASN A 93 7.31 13.95 11.92
C ASN A 93 6.05 14.05 12.79
N LYS A 94 5.40 12.93 13.09
CA LYS A 94 4.16 12.86 13.90
C LYS A 94 3.09 13.82 13.37
N ARG A 95 2.82 13.70 12.07
CA ARG A 95 1.79 14.48 11.38
C ARG A 95 0.76 13.54 10.77
N TYR A 96 -0.44 14.05 10.58
CA TYR A 96 -1.48 13.32 9.88
C TYR A 96 -2.30 14.24 8.98
N LEU A 97 -2.80 13.66 7.90
CA LEU A 97 -3.87 14.20 7.07
C LEU A 97 -5.07 13.26 7.21
N ARG A 98 -6.25 13.83 7.44
CA ARG A 98 -7.52 13.16 7.20
C ARG A 98 -8.31 14.01 6.23
N ALA A 99 -8.71 13.43 5.11
CA ALA A 99 -9.48 14.13 4.09
C ALA A 99 -10.52 13.20 3.47
N THR A 100 -11.60 13.75 2.99
CA THR A 100 -12.53 13.08 2.09
C THR A 100 -11.96 13.05 0.69
N TYR A 101 -12.53 12.21 -0.17
CA TYR A 101 -12.14 12.17 -1.58
C TYR A 101 -12.44 13.48 -2.31
N ALA A 102 -13.56 14.14 -1.95
CA ALA A 102 -13.93 15.44 -2.50
C ALA A 102 -12.92 16.54 -2.14
N GLU A 103 -12.49 16.61 -0.88
CA GLU A 103 -11.46 17.57 -0.44
C GLU A 103 -10.13 17.35 -1.16
N LEU A 104 -9.73 16.10 -1.38
CA LEU A 104 -8.52 15.81 -2.15
C LEU A 104 -8.68 16.15 -3.62
N GLN A 105 -9.84 15.83 -4.20
CA GLN A 105 -10.15 16.20 -5.57
C GLN A 105 -10.05 17.71 -5.78
N GLU A 106 -10.61 18.50 -4.86
CA GLU A 106 -10.53 19.96 -4.89
C GLU A 106 -9.09 20.46 -4.69
N ALA A 107 -8.38 19.95 -3.66
CA ALA A 107 -7.02 20.37 -3.34
C ALA A 107 -6.03 20.09 -4.49
N PHE A 108 -6.19 18.98 -5.20
CA PHE A 108 -5.38 18.59 -6.35
C PHE A 108 -5.98 19.05 -7.69
N ARG A 109 -7.18 19.67 -7.66
CA ARG A 109 -7.91 20.13 -8.86
C ARG A 109 -8.06 19.03 -9.90
N LEU A 110 -8.43 17.84 -9.45
CA LEU A 110 -8.64 16.70 -10.34
C LEU A 110 -9.90 16.93 -11.18
N ASP A 111 -9.79 16.73 -12.48
CA ASP A 111 -10.90 16.88 -13.44
C ASP A 111 -11.93 15.75 -13.34
N ARG A 112 -11.57 14.66 -12.69
CA ARG A 112 -12.43 13.48 -12.53
C ARG A 112 -12.58 13.07 -11.07
N PRO A 113 -13.70 12.40 -10.74
CA PRO A 113 -13.96 11.99 -9.37
C PRO A 113 -12.88 11.04 -8.84
N LEU A 114 -12.22 11.44 -7.78
CA LEU A 114 -11.42 10.54 -6.96
C LEU A 114 -12.39 9.77 -6.06
N THR A 115 -12.32 8.45 -6.08
CA THR A 115 -13.18 7.58 -5.27
C THR A 115 -12.38 6.46 -4.64
N PHE A 116 -12.94 5.81 -3.62
CA PHE A 116 -12.34 4.62 -3.03
C PHE A 116 -12.14 3.50 -4.07
N ALA A 117 -13.09 3.34 -4.99
CA ALA A 117 -12.99 2.35 -6.06
C ALA A 117 -11.76 2.58 -6.96
N VAL A 118 -11.46 3.84 -7.29
CA VAL A 118 -10.24 4.22 -8.04
C VAL A 118 -8.99 3.81 -7.27
N VAL A 119 -8.89 4.14 -5.98
CA VAL A 119 -7.74 3.76 -5.15
C VAL A 119 -7.60 2.25 -5.03
N GLN A 120 -8.70 1.55 -4.78
CA GLN A 120 -8.72 0.10 -4.72
C GLN A 120 -8.27 -0.54 -6.03
N SER A 121 -8.63 0.04 -7.17
CA SER A 121 -8.28 -0.45 -8.49
C SER A 121 -6.77 -0.47 -8.77
N PHE A 122 -5.96 0.28 -8.04
CA PHE A 122 -4.51 0.25 -8.18
C PHE A 122 -3.92 -1.12 -7.80
N PHE A 123 -4.59 -1.86 -6.95
CA PHE A 123 -4.13 -3.14 -6.42
C PHE A 123 -4.97 -4.33 -6.92
N TRP A 124 -6.26 -4.15 -7.11
CA TRP A 124 -7.15 -5.14 -7.70
C TRP A 124 -7.12 -5.00 -9.22
N ASN A 125 -6.67 -6.04 -9.92
CA ASN A 125 -6.59 -6.02 -11.38
C ASN A 125 -7.88 -6.56 -12.01
N ASP A 126 -9.02 -6.03 -11.63
CA ASP A 126 -10.28 -6.34 -12.30
C ASP A 126 -10.35 -5.61 -13.65
N GLN A 127 -9.88 -6.26 -14.69
CA GLN A 127 -9.74 -5.69 -16.04
C GLN A 127 -11.06 -5.12 -16.62
N ARG A 128 -12.22 -5.59 -16.16
CA ARG A 128 -13.50 -5.11 -16.66
C ARG A 128 -13.88 -3.73 -16.10
N LYS A 129 -13.57 -3.49 -14.82
CA LYS A 129 -13.83 -2.20 -14.16
C LYS A 129 -12.70 -1.19 -14.34
N ASN A 130 -11.46 -1.65 -14.51
CA ASN A 130 -10.28 -0.80 -14.44
C ASN A 130 -9.91 -0.10 -15.76
N ARG A 131 -10.43 -0.55 -16.90
CA ARG A 131 -10.09 0.05 -18.20
C ARG A 131 -10.68 1.45 -18.36
N GLU A 132 -11.84 1.68 -17.77
CA GLU A 132 -12.51 2.99 -17.80
C GLU A 132 -12.04 3.93 -16.71
N GLU A 133 -11.60 3.40 -15.54
CA GLU A 133 -11.23 4.20 -14.36
C GLU A 133 -9.77 4.65 -14.35
N THR A 134 -8.87 4.03 -15.11
CA THR A 134 -7.41 4.30 -15.04
C THR A 134 -6.89 5.28 -16.09
N GLU A 135 -7.61 5.53 -17.15
CA GLU A 135 -7.23 6.53 -18.16
C GLU A 135 -7.57 7.98 -17.75
N LEU A 136 -7.97 8.20 -16.50
CA LEU A 136 -8.88 9.24 -16.12
C LEU A 136 -8.37 10.29 -15.11
N MET A 137 -7.14 10.22 -14.65
CA MET A 137 -6.61 11.24 -13.74
C MET A 137 -5.67 12.20 -14.48
N VAL A 138 -6.26 13.17 -15.16
CA VAL A 138 -5.54 14.33 -15.71
C VAL A 138 -5.91 15.52 -14.82
N ALA A 139 -4.96 16.08 -14.10
CA ALA A 139 -5.14 17.33 -13.37
C ALA A 139 -4.73 18.48 -14.27
N ASP A 140 -5.68 19.28 -14.69
CA ASP A 140 -5.53 20.30 -15.76
C ASP A 140 -4.59 21.46 -15.38
N LEU A 141 -4.41 21.75 -14.11
CA LEU A 141 -3.63 22.92 -13.65
C LEU A 141 -2.15 22.63 -13.31
N LEU A 142 -1.78 21.38 -13.11
CA LEU A 142 -0.40 20.98 -12.83
C LEU A 142 0.20 20.13 -13.96
N HIS A 143 -0.53 19.94 -15.06
CA HIS A 143 -0.16 18.97 -16.10
C HIS A 143 0.25 17.61 -15.49
N VAL A 144 -0.52 17.15 -14.50
CA VAL A 144 -0.28 15.87 -13.86
C VAL A 144 -0.99 14.79 -14.66
N ASN A 145 -0.24 14.00 -15.38
CA ASN A 145 -0.73 12.77 -15.99
C ASN A 145 -0.43 11.60 -15.07
N LEU A 146 -1.44 10.90 -14.61
CA LEU A 146 -1.27 9.64 -13.88
C LEU A 146 -1.55 8.47 -14.82
N ASN A 147 -0.51 7.73 -15.14
CA ASN A 147 -0.64 6.46 -15.86
C ASN A 147 -0.43 5.29 -14.90
N VAL A 148 -1.38 4.37 -14.84
CA VAL A 148 -1.30 3.19 -13.99
C VAL A 148 -1.21 1.94 -14.85
N ARG A 149 -0.07 1.27 -14.81
CA ARG A 149 0.14 0.00 -15.49
C ARG A 149 0.22 -1.13 -14.46
N ARG A 150 -0.60 -2.16 -14.65
CA ARG A 150 -0.65 -3.35 -13.78
C ARG A 150 -0.22 -4.57 -14.55
N THR A 151 0.67 -5.36 -13.95
CA THR A 151 1.18 -6.60 -14.55
C THR A 151 1.36 -7.69 -13.48
N ASN A 152 1.65 -8.89 -13.93
CA ASN A 152 1.92 -10.04 -13.05
C ASN A 152 0.80 -10.30 -12.05
N THR A 153 -0.42 -10.44 -12.55
CA THR A 153 -1.60 -10.71 -11.72
C THR A 153 -1.51 -12.08 -11.07
N VAL A 154 -1.84 -12.15 -9.79
CA VAL A 154 -2.08 -13.38 -9.04
C VAL A 154 -3.57 -13.50 -8.73
N ASN A 155 -4.15 -14.66 -8.97
CA ASN A 155 -5.53 -14.93 -8.60
C ASN A 155 -5.60 -15.37 -7.14
N VAL A 156 -6.40 -14.66 -6.35
CA VAL A 156 -6.69 -15.00 -4.95
C VAL A 156 -8.17 -15.33 -4.84
N HIS A 157 -8.52 -16.60 -4.85
CA HIS A 157 -9.90 -17.11 -4.81
C HIS A 157 -10.86 -16.41 -5.80
N GLY A 158 -10.45 -16.39 -7.07
CA GLY A 158 -11.25 -15.78 -8.15
C GLY A 158 -11.04 -14.25 -8.32
N TYR A 159 -10.28 -13.61 -7.42
CA TYR A 159 -10.01 -12.18 -7.49
C TYR A 159 -8.59 -11.91 -7.97
N PRO A 160 -8.42 -11.17 -9.06
CA PRO A 160 -7.11 -10.83 -9.59
C PRO A 160 -6.47 -9.70 -8.78
N VAL A 161 -5.27 -9.94 -8.25
CA VAL A 161 -4.44 -8.95 -7.54
C VAL A 161 -3.21 -8.65 -8.38
N ALA A 162 -2.97 -7.39 -8.68
CA ALA A 162 -1.78 -6.95 -9.41
C ALA A 162 -0.53 -7.09 -8.53
N ARG A 163 0.44 -7.88 -8.95
CA ARG A 163 1.73 -8.01 -8.25
C ARG A 163 2.70 -6.88 -8.57
N LEU A 164 2.54 -6.25 -9.72
CA LEU A 164 3.31 -5.08 -10.10
C LEU A 164 2.38 -3.98 -10.55
N THR A 165 2.41 -2.86 -9.86
CA THR A 165 1.71 -1.62 -10.23
C THR A 165 2.75 -0.54 -10.45
N GLN A 166 2.80 -0.02 -11.65
CA GLN A 166 3.63 1.11 -12.02
C GLN A 166 2.75 2.35 -12.09
N LEU A 167 3.08 3.34 -11.32
CA LEU A 167 2.46 4.66 -11.34
C LEU A 167 3.45 5.61 -12.00
N LEU A 168 3.11 6.11 -13.16
CA LEU A 168 3.81 7.20 -13.80
C LEU A 168 3.04 8.48 -13.53
N VAL A 169 3.63 9.37 -12.76
CA VAL A 169 3.08 10.70 -12.47
C VAL A 169 3.94 11.70 -13.22
N GLN A 170 3.39 12.29 -14.26
CA GLN A 170 4.04 13.39 -14.97
C GLN A 170 3.58 14.70 -14.35
N VAL A 171 4.52 15.48 -13.86
CA VAL A 171 4.23 16.81 -13.30
C VAL A 171 5.08 17.83 -14.05
N LEU A 172 4.42 18.67 -14.84
CA LEU A 172 5.11 19.58 -15.76
C LEU A 172 6.06 18.81 -16.68
N ASP A 173 7.35 19.12 -16.65
CA ASP A 173 8.37 18.48 -17.49
C ASP A 173 9.12 17.34 -16.78
N ARG A 174 8.61 16.85 -15.66
CA ARG A 174 9.24 15.79 -14.87
C ARG A 174 8.37 14.56 -14.75
N ASP A 175 9.00 13.43 -14.92
CA ASP A 175 8.41 12.10 -14.71
C ASP A 175 8.78 11.59 -13.33
N LEU A 176 7.79 11.41 -12.45
CA LEU A 176 7.94 10.64 -11.23
C LEU A 176 7.43 9.22 -11.49
N ARG A 177 8.30 8.25 -11.40
CA ARG A 177 7.92 6.84 -11.51
C ARG A 177 7.90 6.20 -10.15
N LEU A 178 6.77 5.63 -9.78
CA LEU A 178 6.61 4.82 -8.60
C LEU A 178 6.28 3.38 -9.03
N ASN A 179 7.17 2.46 -8.72
CA ASN A 179 6.96 1.04 -8.94
C ASN A 179 6.59 0.37 -7.61
N LEU A 180 5.41 -0.22 -7.53
CA LEU A 180 4.96 -0.99 -6.38
C LEU A 180 4.95 -2.47 -6.75
N ALA A 181 5.83 -3.25 -6.15
CA ALA A 181 5.87 -4.70 -6.32
C ALA A 181 5.31 -5.40 -5.09
N LEU A 182 4.33 -6.28 -5.30
CA LEU A 182 3.72 -7.11 -4.25
C LEU A 182 4.34 -8.50 -4.24
N SER A 183 4.73 -8.96 -3.07
CA SER A 183 5.20 -10.33 -2.84
C SER A 183 4.48 -10.94 -1.64
N GLN A 184 4.54 -12.26 -1.51
CA GLN A 184 3.90 -12.99 -0.41
C GLN A 184 2.42 -12.64 -0.23
N VAL A 185 1.69 -12.49 -1.34
CA VAL A 185 0.25 -12.23 -1.35
C VAL A 185 -0.47 -13.41 -0.73
N LYS A 186 -1.24 -13.18 0.34
CA LYS A 186 -1.96 -14.22 1.06
C LYS A 186 -3.23 -13.70 1.72
N LEU A 187 -4.17 -14.60 1.98
CA LEU A 187 -5.36 -14.30 2.78
C LEU A 187 -4.96 -14.01 4.23
N ARG A 188 -5.62 -13.01 4.82
CA ARG A 188 -5.51 -12.68 6.23
C ARG A 188 -6.72 -11.88 6.68
N TYR A 189 -7.47 -12.37 7.65
CA TYR A 189 -8.70 -11.73 8.13
C TYR A 189 -8.56 -11.12 9.53
N ASP A 190 -7.59 -11.54 10.32
CA ASP A 190 -7.33 -11.15 11.70
C ASP A 190 -6.64 -9.79 11.85
N TRP A 191 -7.10 -8.78 11.10
CA TRP A 191 -6.58 -7.42 11.20
C TRP A 191 -7.67 -6.38 11.05
N SER A 192 -7.44 -5.21 11.62
CA SER A 192 -8.28 -4.04 11.45
C SER A 192 -7.48 -2.87 10.87
N ALA A 193 -8.19 -1.98 10.18
CA ALA A 193 -7.59 -0.74 9.70
C ALA A 193 -7.24 0.17 10.89
N ASN A 194 -6.03 0.73 10.86
CA ASN A 194 -5.60 1.64 11.91
C ASN A 194 -5.84 3.09 11.48
N THR A 195 -7.06 3.57 11.69
CA THR A 195 -7.52 4.94 11.43
C THR A 195 -7.44 5.85 12.66
N ARG A 196 -7.09 5.28 13.84
CA ARG A 196 -6.94 6.07 15.07
C ARG A 196 -5.78 7.05 14.92
N ILE A 197 -6.07 8.32 15.11
CA ILE A 197 -5.06 9.39 15.15
C ILE A 197 -4.48 9.42 16.56
N PRO A 198 -3.15 9.26 16.71
CA PRO A 198 -2.52 9.40 18.03
C PRO A 198 -2.59 10.85 18.54
N ASP A 199 -2.76 11.02 19.84
CA ASP A 199 -2.96 12.34 20.46
C ASP A 199 -1.78 13.31 20.28
N ASN A 200 -0.58 12.76 20.05
CA ASN A 200 0.64 13.54 19.83
C ASN A 200 0.91 13.88 18.35
N TYR A 201 -0.04 13.63 17.45
CA TYR A 201 0.09 13.96 16.04
C TYR A 201 -0.53 15.32 15.75
N LYS A 202 0.14 16.11 14.91
CA LYS A 202 -0.36 17.40 14.43
C LYS A 202 -1.08 17.25 13.10
N PRO A 203 -2.22 17.91 12.90
CA PRO A 203 -2.89 17.89 11.60
C PRO A 203 -2.02 18.53 10.51
N MET A 204 -2.18 18.02 9.30
CA MET A 204 -1.57 18.53 8.09
C MET A 204 -2.70 18.82 7.10
N ASP A 205 -2.68 19.98 6.49
CA ASP A 205 -3.65 20.39 5.47
C ASP A 205 -3.38 19.66 4.14
N ALA A 206 -4.41 19.32 3.38
CA ALA A 206 -4.29 18.72 2.06
C ALA A 206 -3.50 19.61 1.08
N SER A 207 -3.60 20.93 1.20
CA SER A 207 -2.78 21.88 0.44
C SER A 207 -1.28 21.76 0.73
N VAL A 208 -0.91 21.30 1.94
CA VAL A 208 0.49 21.02 2.30
C VAL A 208 1.00 19.81 1.52
N LEU A 209 0.17 18.77 1.38
CA LEU A 209 0.51 17.60 0.59
C LEU A 209 0.71 17.98 -0.89
N ALA A 210 -0.17 18.78 -1.45
CA ALA A 210 -0.03 19.31 -2.81
C ALA A 210 1.25 20.16 -2.99
N ARG A 211 1.60 20.98 -1.98
CA ARG A 211 2.85 21.75 -1.97
C ARG A 211 4.10 20.89 -1.83
N LEU A 212 4.06 19.82 -1.00
CA LEU A 212 5.17 18.89 -0.87
C LEU A 212 5.48 18.18 -2.20
N ILE A 213 4.46 17.84 -2.97
CA ILE A 213 4.63 17.29 -4.32
C ILE A 213 5.29 18.32 -5.24
N LYS A 214 4.94 19.62 -5.12
CA LYS A 214 5.59 20.71 -5.86
C LYS A 214 7.05 20.95 -5.43
N LEU A 215 7.36 20.82 -4.14
CA LEU A 215 8.72 21.03 -3.62
C LEU A 215 9.66 19.84 -3.87
N ALA A 216 9.11 18.65 -4.17
CA ALA A 216 9.89 17.51 -4.63
C ALA A 216 10.31 17.63 -6.11
N GLN A 217 9.96 18.74 -6.72
CA GLN A 217 10.35 19.18 -8.06
C GLN A 217 11.65 20.00 -8.02
#